data_bf2a57dfeb9bfe706a20b251d2088ec3
#
_entry.id   bf2a57dfeb9bfe706a20b251d2088ec3
#
_cell.length_a   1.000
_cell.length_b   1.000
_cell.length_c   1.000
_cell.angle_alpha   90.00
_cell.angle_beta   90.00
_cell.angle_gamma   90.00
#
_symmetry.space_group_name_H-M   'P 1'
#
loop_
_entity.id
_entity.type
_entity.pdbx_description
1 polymer ?
#
loop_
_entity_poly.entity_id
_entity_poly.type
_entity_poly.pdbx_seq_one_letter_code
_entity_poly.pdbx_strand_id
1 'polypeptide(L)'
;MATKFVYLFSEGNGKMRELLGGKGANLAEMTNLGMPVPQGFTITTEACTQYYEDGEQINDEIQAQIMEYISKMEEITGKKFGDLENPLLVSVRSGARASMPGMMDTILNLGLNEDVVEVIAKKSGNPRWAYDCYRRFIQMYSDVVMEVGKKYFEELIDQMKAKRGVTQDVELTAEDLKELAGQFKAEYKSKIGQDFPTDPKEQLMGAIKAVFRSWNNPRAIVYRRMNDIPGSWGTAVNVQSMAFGNMGDDCGTGVAFTRNPATGEKKLMGEFLTNAQGEDVVAGVRTPMPIAEMAEKFPEAYDCLLYTSK
;
A
#
# COMPACT_ATOMS: atom_id res chain seq x y z
N MET A 1 17.56 -3.57 28.31
CA MET A 1 17.05 -4.36 27.17
C MET A 1 16.89 -3.40 26.02
N ALA A 2 17.25 -3.80 24.80
CA ALA A 2 17.02 -2.97 23.62
C ALA A 2 15.50 -2.77 23.40
N THR A 3 15.09 -1.60 22.95
CA THR A 3 13.68 -1.31 22.67
C THR A 3 13.24 -2.06 21.42
N LYS A 4 12.08 -2.71 21.48
CA LYS A 4 11.50 -3.40 20.30
C LYS A 4 10.63 -2.44 19.52
N PHE A 5 11.09 -2.05 18.33
CA PHE A 5 10.40 -1.11 17.44
C PHE A 5 9.59 -1.78 16.32
N VAL A 6 9.79 -3.07 16.07
CA VAL A 6 9.15 -3.78 14.96
C VAL A 6 8.51 -5.08 15.44
N TYR A 7 7.29 -5.35 14.95
CA TYR A 7 6.49 -6.52 15.30
C TYR A 7 5.91 -7.16 14.05
N LEU A 8 6.11 -8.47 13.86
CA LEU A 8 5.27 -9.21 12.90
C LEU A 8 3.80 -9.12 13.32
N PHE A 9 2.86 -9.24 12.37
CA PHE A 9 1.45 -9.27 12.71
C PHE A 9 1.13 -10.39 13.71
N SER A 10 1.82 -11.55 13.60
CA SER A 10 1.70 -12.66 14.54
C SER A 10 2.25 -12.41 15.94
N GLU A 11 3.05 -11.38 16.13
CA GLU A 11 3.64 -10.99 17.43
C GLU A 11 2.81 -9.93 18.17
N GLY A 12 1.86 -9.30 17.50
CA GLY A 12 0.97 -8.28 18.06
C GLY A 12 -0.42 -8.83 18.41
N ASN A 13 -1.28 -7.96 18.88
CA ASN A 13 -2.70 -8.23 19.11
C ASN A 13 -3.53 -6.94 19.15
N GLY A 14 -4.86 -7.07 19.17
CA GLY A 14 -5.80 -5.95 19.15
C GLY A 14 -5.71 -4.96 20.31
N LYS A 15 -5.10 -5.35 21.45
CA LYS A 15 -4.92 -4.49 22.64
C LYS A 15 -3.72 -3.56 22.52
N MET A 16 -2.80 -3.82 21.56
CA MET A 16 -1.57 -3.03 21.37
C MET A 16 -1.77 -1.79 20.49
N ARG A 17 -2.96 -1.20 20.53
CA ARG A 17 -3.33 -0.07 19.66
C ARG A 17 -2.45 1.17 19.86
N GLU A 18 -1.96 1.39 21.05
CA GLU A 18 -1.08 2.53 21.33
C GLU A 18 0.27 2.38 20.63
N LEU A 19 0.79 1.17 20.58
CA LEU A 19 2.10 0.83 20.00
C LEU A 19 2.03 0.58 18.48
N LEU A 20 1.05 -0.21 18.05
CA LEU A 20 0.92 -0.67 16.66
C LEU A 20 -0.01 0.22 15.81
N GLY A 21 -0.63 1.22 16.42
CA GLY A 21 -1.71 1.98 15.79
C GLY A 21 -2.98 1.14 15.61
N GLY A 22 -4.06 1.78 15.18
CA GLY A 22 -5.33 1.08 14.97
C GLY A 22 -5.27 0.02 13.88
N LYS A 23 -4.61 0.33 12.77
CA LYS A 23 -4.47 -0.58 11.63
C LYS A 23 -3.58 -1.77 11.96
N GLY A 24 -2.40 -1.53 12.56
CA GLY A 24 -1.47 -2.60 12.93
C GLY A 24 -2.03 -3.55 13.98
N ALA A 25 -2.68 -3.02 15.01
CA ALA A 25 -3.34 -3.83 16.04
C ALA A 25 -4.45 -4.72 15.46
N ASN A 26 -5.28 -4.18 14.55
CA ASN A 26 -6.34 -4.95 13.91
C ASN A 26 -5.78 -6.01 12.94
N LEU A 27 -4.72 -5.71 12.18
CA LEU A 27 -4.04 -6.69 11.33
C LEU A 27 -3.46 -7.84 12.16
N ALA A 28 -2.86 -7.53 13.32
CA ALA A 28 -2.37 -8.53 14.25
C ALA A 28 -3.49 -9.41 14.81
N GLU A 29 -4.59 -8.81 15.24
CA GLU A 29 -5.76 -9.54 15.76
C GLU A 29 -6.35 -10.49 14.71
N MET A 30 -6.59 -9.99 13.50
CA MET A 30 -7.10 -10.81 12.39
C MET A 30 -6.15 -11.94 12.02
N THR A 31 -4.83 -11.71 12.04
CA THR A 31 -3.83 -12.76 11.80
C THR A 31 -3.91 -13.85 12.86
N ASN A 32 -4.01 -13.48 14.13
CA ASN A 32 -4.10 -14.42 15.25
C ASN A 32 -5.44 -15.20 15.27
N LEU A 33 -6.51 -14.62 14.72
CA LEU A 33 -7.79 -15.30 14.51
C LEU A 33 -7.77 -16.27 13.31
N GLY A 34 -6.66 -16.36 12.59
CA GLY A 34 -6.51 -17.24 11.42
C GLY A 34 -7.20 -16.74 10.15
N MET A 35 -7.53 -15.43 10.09
CA MET A 35 -8.04 -14.82 8.88
C MET A 35 -6.93 -14.73 7.80
N PRO A 36 -7.28 -14.77 6.51
CA PRO A 36 -6.31 -14.75 5.40
C PRO A 36 -5.69 -13.35 5.20
N VAL A 37 -5.01 -12.86 6.23
CA VAL A 37 -4.29 -11.58 6.19
C VAL A 37 -2.96 -11.77 5.48
N PRO A 38 -2.64 -11.00 4.43
CA PRO A 38 -1.31 -11.02 3.83
C PRO A 38 -0.24 -10.72 4.88
N GLN A 39 0.87 -11.47 4.85
CA GLN A 39 1.94 -11.36 5.83
C GLN A 39 2.56 -9.95 5.85
N GLY A 40 3.01 -9.55 7.04
CA GLY A 40 3.62 -8.25 7.21
C GLY A 40 4.08 -7.99 8.64
N PHE A 41 4.60 -6.79 8.83
CA PHE A 41 5.02 -6.30 10.14
C PHE A 41 4.62 -4.83 10.33
N THR A 42 4.60 -4.42 11.58
CA THR A 42 4.32 -3.04 11.99
C THR A 42 5.55 -2.44 12.64
N ILE A 43 5.96 -1.27 12.17
CA ILE A 43 6.94 -0.39 12.82
C ILE A 43 6.15 0.51 13.76
N THR A 44 6.54 0.58 15.01
CA THR A 44 5.74 1.15 16.10
C THR A 44 5.59 2.67 16.04
N THR A 45 4.60 3.19 16.77
CA THR A 45 4.45 4.63 17.01
C THR A 45 5.64 5.21 17.73
N GLU A 46 6.31 4.44 18.59
CA GLU A 46 7.53 4.86 19.30
C GLU A 46 8.71 5.07 18.33
N ALA A 47 8.81 4.25 17.29
CA ALA A 47 9.80 4.47 16.22
C ALA A 47 9.57 5.79 15.49
N CYS A 48 8.30 6.19 15.28
CA CYS A 48 7.97 7.49 14.70
C CYS A 48 8.36 8.64 15.64
N THR A 49 8.11 8.52 16.93
CA THR A 49 8.52 9.53 17.92
C THR A 49 10.04 9.66 17.93
N GLN A 50 10.76 8.54 17.97
CA GLN A 50 12.21 8.51 17.92
C GLN A 50 12.77 9.14 16.62
N TYR A 51 12.12 8.90 15.47
CA TYR A 51 12.47 9.52 14.20
C TYR A 51 12.48 11.05 14.30
N TYR A 52 11.49 11.65 14.96
CA TYR A 52 11.43 13.11 15.15
C TYR A 52 12.45 13.59 16.18
N GLU A 53 12.67 12.85 17.26
CA GLU A 53 13.70 13.16 18.28
C GLU A 53 15.11 13.12 17.70
N ASP A 54 15.36 12.21 16.76
CA ASP A 54 16.63 12.07 16.03
C ASP A 54 16.75 13.04 14.82
N GLY A 55 15.95 14.09 14.77
CA GLY A 55 16.01 15.11 13.72
C GLY A 55 15.54 14.63 12.35
N GLU A 56 14.44 13.88 12.32
CA GLU A 56 13.84 13.28 11.13
C GLU A 56 14.75 12.26 10.43
N GLN A 57 15.46 11.47 11.24
CA GLN A 57 16.30 10.37 10.78
C GLN A 57 15.86 9.05 11.43
N ILE A 58 15.90 7.98 10.64
CA ILE A 58 15.74 6.62 11.15
C ILE A 58 17.11 6.18 11.63
N ASN A 59 17.28 5.97 12.95
CA ASN A 59 18.55 5.58 13.53
C ASN A 59 18.92 4.12 13.20
N ASP A 60 20.18 3.77 13.46
CA ASP A 60 20.74 2.46 13.11
C ASP A 60 20.02 1.29 13.80
N GLU A 61 19.53 1.48 15.03
CA GLU A 61 18.79 0.43 15.78
C GLU A 61 17.44 0.13 15.11
N ILE A 62 16.68 1.15 14.76
CA ILE A 62 15.38 0.99 14.06
C ILE A 62 15.62 0.40 12.67
N GLN A 63 16.61 0.89 11.95
CA GLN A 63 16.96 0.38 10.63
C GLN A 63 17.35 -1.10 10.67
N ALA A 64 18.18 -1.50 11.64
CA ALA A 64 18.58 -2.89 11.80
C ALA A 64 17.39 -3.81 12.08
N GLN A 65 16.45 -3.38 12.94
CA GLN A 65 15.23 -4.14 13.21
C GLN A 65 14.34 -4.24 11.97
N ILE A 66 14.18 -3.17 11.17
CA ILE A 66 13.43 -3.21 9.91
C ILE A 66 14.06 -4.26 8.97
N MET A 67 15.36 -4.26 8.79
CA MET A 67 16.05 -5.22 7.92
C MET A 67 15.93 -6.67 8.41
N GLU A 68 16.00 -6.90 9.71
CA GLU A 68 15.74 -8.21 10.31
C GLU A 68 14.31 -8.70 9.99
N TYR A 69 13.32 -7.82 10.15
CA TYR A 69 11.91 -8.18 9.93
C TYR A 69 11.55 -8.35 8.46
N ILE A 70 12.24 -7.67 7.55
CA ILE A 70 12.20 -7.99 6.13
C ILE A 70 12.66 -9.41 5.88
N SER A 71 13.80 -9.83 6.46
CA SER A 71 14.30 -11.21 6.31
C SER A 71 13.31 -12.24 6.86
N LYS A 72 12.69 -11.98 8.01
CA LYS A 72 11.62 -12.84 8.56
C LYS A 72 10.41 -12.92 7.63
N MET A 73 10.00 -11.79 7.04
CA MET A 73 8.90 -11.75 6.09
C MET A 73 9.22 -12.53 4.81
N GLU A 74 10.45 -12.44 4.31
CA GLU A 74 10.92 -13.24 3.18
C GLU A 74 10.86 -14.74 3.46
N GLU A 75 11.28 -15.16 4.65
CA GLU A 75 11.20 -16.57 5.09
C GLU A 75 9.74 -17.05 5.16
N ILE A 76 8.84 -16.29 5.76
CA ILE A 76 7.42 -16.65 5.93
C ILE A 76 6.71 -16.72 4.59
N THR A 77 6.99 -15.80 3.67
CA THR A 77 6.32 -15.72 2.37
C THR A 77 6.94 -16.61 1.31
N GLY A 78 8.19 -17.03 1.50
CA GLY A 78 8.99 -17.72 0.48
C GLY A 78 9.34 -16.82 -0.72
N LYS A 79 9.20 -15.50 -0.56
CA LYS A 79 9.50 -14.49 -1.57
C LYS A 79 10.63 -13.59 -1.09
N LYS A 80 11.38 -12.97 -2.00
CA LYS A 80 12.49 -12.08 -1.64
C LYS A 80 12.38 -10.74 -2.37
N PHE A 81 12.85 -9.69 -1.71
CA PHE A 81 12.98 -8.37 -2.34
C PHE A 81 14.01 -8.40 -3.46
N GLY A 82 13.60 -7.92 -4.64
CA GLY A 82 14.47 -7.83 -5.81
C GLY A 82 14.85 -9.18 -6.43
N ASP A 83 14.23 -10.27 -5.99
CA ASP A 83 14.49 -11.60 -6.54
C ASP A 83 13.96 -11.72 -7.97
N LEU A 84 14.74 -12.39 -8.83
CA LEU A 84 14.39 -12.63 -10.21
C LEU A 84 13.65 -13.96 -10.42
N GLU A 85 13.41 -14.71 -9.36
CA GLU A 85 12.62 -15.94 -9.40
C GLU A 85 11.26 -15.77 -8.71
N ASN A 86 11.25 -15.26 -7.48
CA ASN A 86 10.02 -15.08 -6.69
C ASN A 86 10.02 -13.75 -5.92
N PRO A 87 9.81 -12.62 -6.61
CA PRO A 87 9.94 -11.31 -6.01
C PRO A 87 8.85 -11.02 -4.99
N LEU A 88 9.24 -10.41 -3.86
CA LEU A 88 8.34 -9.86 -2.86
C LEU A 88 7.99 -8.42 -3.23
N LEU A 89 6.70 -8.12 -3.29
CA LEU A 89 6.18 -6.76 -3.39
C LEU A 89 5.38 -6.43 -2.15
N VAL A 90 5.53 -5.20 -1.64
CA VAL A 90 4.84 -4.77 -0.43
C VAL A 90 4.14 -3.42 -0.59
N SER A 91 3.19 -3.18 0.30
CA SER A 91 2.65 -1.85 0.58
C SER A 91 3.28 -1.30 1.86
N VAL A 92 3.45 0.01 1.92
CA VAL A 92 3.87 0.75 3.11
C VAL A 92 2.78 1.76 3.44
N ARG A 93 2.14 1.59 4.60
CA ARG A 93 0.94 2.35 4.97
C ARG A 93 1.03 2.88 6.39
N SER A 94 0.54 4.08 6.60
CA SER A 94 0.37 4.66 7.94
C SER A 94 -0.65 3.91 8.79
N GLY A 95 -0.48 3.95 10.11
CA GLY A 95 -1.39 3.36 11.07
C GLY A 95 -1.41 4.13 12.39
N ALA A 96 -2.05 5.30 12.42
CA ALA A 96 -2.19 6.07 13.66
C ALA A 96 -3.13 5.39 14.67
N ARG A 97 -3.03 5.76 15.96
CA ARG A 97 -3.92 5.28 17.04
C ARG A 97 -5.38 5.64 16.78
N ALA A 98 -5.62 6.87 16.28
CA ALA A 98 -6.92 7.34 15.82
C ALA A 98 -7.01 7.23 14.30
N SER A 99 -8.20 6.96 13.76
CA SER A 99 -8.42 6.96 12.33
C SER A 99 -8.29 8.39 11.77
N MET A 100 -7.47 8.56 10.76
CA MET A 100 -7.21 9.85 10.09
C MET A 100 -7.29 9.65 8.56
N PRO A 101 -8.52 9.44 8.02
CA PRO A 101 -8.71 9.08 6.60
C PRO A 101 -8.16 10.17 5.66
N GLY A 102 -7.34 9.78 4.69
CA GLY A 102 -6.77 10.69 3.69
C GLY A 102 -5.71 11.68 4.21
N MET A 103 -5.34 11.60 5.50
CA MET A 103 -4.40 12.56 6.10
C MET A 103 -2.94 12.17 5.95
N MET A 104 -2.66 10.88 5.86
CA MET A 104 -1.30 10.34 5.76
C MET A 104 -1.15 9.48 4.51
N ASP A 105 0.09 9.23 4.15
CA ASP A 105 0.46 8.66 2.87
C ASP A 105 0.49 7.13 2.86
N THR A 106 0.41 6.58 1.66
CA THR A 106 0.48 5.15 1.34
C THR A 106 1.33 4.96 0.09
N ILE A 107 2.19 3.96 0.08
CA ILE A 107 2.95 3.56 -1.11
C ILE A 107 2.65 2.08 -1.39
N LEU A 108 2.24 1.77 -2.63
CA LEU A 108 1.91 0.43 -3.08
C LEU A 108 2.95 -0.08 -4.08
N ASN A 109 2.97 -1.39 -4.31
CA ASN A 109 3.81 -2.07 -5.31
C ASN A 109 5.32 -1.85 -5.13
N LEU A 110 5.75 -1.62 -3.90
CA LEU A 110 7.14 -1.38 -3.56
C LEU A 110 7.97 -2.66 -3.75
N GLY A 111 9.13 -2.53 -4.35
CA GLY A 111 10.02 -3.64 -4.73
C GLY A 111 10.17 -3.79 -6.25
N LEU A 112 9.41 -3.03 -7.04
CA LEU A 112 9.51 -3.05 -8.49
C LEU A 112 10.72 -2.25 -9.00
N ASN A 113 11.35 -2.81 -10.01
CA ASN A 113 12.38 -2.19 -10.86
C ASN A 113 12.27 -2.81 -12.25
N GLU A 114 13.18 -2.45 -13.16
CA GLU A 114 13.17 -2.92 -14.55
C GLU A 114 13.21 -4.45 -14.66
N ASP A 115 14.01 -5.11 -13.84
CA ASP A 115 14.17 -6.56 -13.89
C ASP A 115 12.98 -7.29 -13.26
N VAL A 116 12.52 -6.81 -12.10
CA VAL A 116 11.40 -7.41 -11.36
C VAL A 116 10.10 -7.28 -12.14
N VAL A 117 9.84 -6.18 -12.84
CA VAL A 117 8.62 -6.02 -13.64
C VAL A 117 8.55 -7.04 -14.77
N GLU A 118 9.68 -7.34 -15.43
CA GLU A 118 9.74 -8.37 -16.46
C GLU A 118 9.48 -9.78 -15.87
N VAL A 119 9.99 -10.05 -14.68
CA VAL A 119 9.75 -11.33 -13.98
C VAL A 119 8.27 -11.52 -13.68
N ILE A 120 7.61 -10.52 -13.09
CA ILE A 120 6.17 -10.65 -12.77
C ILE A 120 5.30 -10.65 -14.02
N ALA A 121 5.68 -9.93 -15.08
CA ALA A 121 5.01 -9.98 -16.38
C ALA A 121 5.02 -11.39 -16.97
N LYS A 122 6.19 -12.02 -16.97
CA LYS A 122 6.38 -13.39 -17.49
C LYS A 122 5.65 -14.43 -16.63
N LYS A 123 5.76 -14.34 -15.32
CA LYS A 123 5.15 -15.31 -14.37
C LYS A 123 3.63 -15.25 -14.39
N SER A 124 3.05 -14.06 -14.46
CA SER A 124 1.60 -13.86 -14.50
C SER A 124 0.99 -14.14 -15.88
N GLY A 125 1.80 -14.11 -16.94
CA GLY A 125 1.30 -14.09 -18.32
C GLY A 125 0.53 -12.81 -18.67
N ASN A 126 0.61 -11.77 -17.80
CA ASN A 126 -0.11 -10.51 -17.95
C ASN A 126 0.86 -9.31 -17.89
N PRO A 127 1.59 -9.03 -18.97
CA PRO A 127 2.53 -7.90 -19.00
C PRO A 127 1.84 -6.55 -18.80
N ARG A 128 0.59 -6.41 -19.25
CA ARG A 128 -0.17 -5.17 -19.03
C ARG A 128 -0.35 -4.86 -17.55
N TRP A 129 -0.77 -5.84 -16.76
CA TRP A 129 -0.88 -5.71 -15.31
C TRP A 129 0.47 -5.36 -14.66
N ALA A 130 1.54 -6.05 -15.03
CA ALA A 130 2.87 -5.83 -14.47
C ALA A 130 3.35 -4.39 -14.69
N TYR A 131 3.22 -3.88 -15.92
CA TYR A 131 3.62 -2.51 -16.24
C TYR A 131 2.67 -1.46 -15.68
N ASP A 132 1.38 -1.76 -15.50
CA ASP A 132 0.47 -0.87 -14.78
C ASP A 132 0.86 -0.74 -13.29
N CYS A 133 1.22 -1.85 -12.64
CA CYS A 133 1.77 -1.82 -11.29
C CYS A 133 3.05 -0.99 -11.21
N TYR A 134 3.94 -1.12 -12.19
CA TYR A 134 5.22 -0.41 -12.19
C TYR A 134 5.04 1.10 -12.40
N ARG A 135 4.24 1.51 -13.39
CA ARG A 135 3.98 2.94 -13.60
C ARG A 135 3.30 3.58 -12.39
N ARG A 136 2.31 2.89 -11.76
CA ARG A 136 1.64 3.34 -10.53
C ARG A 136 2.64 3.49 -9.38
N PHE A 137 3.56 2.55 -9.22
CA PHE A 137 4.60 2.61 -8.20
C PHE A 137 5.51 3.82 -8.42
N ILE A 138 6.00 4.06 -9.63
CA ILE A 138 6.87 5.21 -9.95
C ILE A 138 6.14 6.52 -9.64
N GLN A 139 4.89 6.66 -10.08
CA GLN A 139 4.08 7.85 -9.82
C GLN A 139 3.89 8.08 -8.32
N MET A 140 3.47 7.06 -7.59
CA MET A 140 3.16 7.16 -6.15
C MET A 140 4.42 7.42 -5.33
N TYR A 141 5.53 6.74 -5.63
CA TYR A 141 6.81 6.98 -4.99
C TYR A 141 7.32 8.41 -5.25
N SER A 142 7.23 8.88 -6.48
CA SER A 142 7.64 10.23 -6.86
C SER A 142 6.81 11.31 -6.17
N ASP A 143 5.49 11.13 -6.10
CA ASP A 143 4.58 12.07 -5.45
C ASP A 143 4.75 12.07 -3.92
N VAL A 144 4.73 10.89 -3.30
CA VAL A 144 4.69 10.75 -1.84
C VAL A 144 6.08 10.86 -1.20
N VAL A 145 7.07 10.16 -1.76
CA VAL A 145 8.41 10.09 -1.15
C VAL A 145 9.25 11.30 -1.51
N MET A 146 9.17 11.73 -2.78
CA MET A 146 10.03 12.79 -3.34
C MET A 146 9.30 14.12 -3.55
N GLU A 147 8.00 14.17 -3.29
CA GLU A 147 7.16 15.39 -3.39
C GLU A 147 7.19 16.07 -4.77
N VAL A 148 7.37 15.28 -5.83
CA VAL A 148 7.40 15.79 -7.22
C VAL A 148 6.04 16.33 -7.68
N GLY A 149 4.96 15.79 -7.12
CA GLY A 149 3.59 16.15 -7.48
C GLY A 149 3.03 15.32 -8.65
N LYS A 150 1.92 14.65 -8.38
CA LYS A 150 1.29 13.68 -9.30
C LYS A 150 0.85 14.29 -10.64
N LYS A 151 0.57 15.58 -10.70
CA LYS A 151 0.08 16.28 -11.90
C LYS A 151 0.99 16.07 -13.14
N TYR A 152 2.29 16.03 -12.94
CA TYR A 152 3.25 15.84 -14.04
C TYR A 152 3.12 14.46 -14.69
N PHE A 153 2.81 13.47 -13.88
CA PHE A 153 2.59 12.08 -14.35
C PHE A 153 1.20 11.91 -14.96
N GLU A 154 0.19 12.55 -14.40
CA GLU A 154 -1.18 12.58 -14.96
C GLU A 154 -1.20 13.22 -16.35
N GLU A 155 -0.46 14.30 -16.57
CA GLU A 155 -0.29 14.93 -17.88
C GLU A 155 0.32 13.96 -18.92
N LEU A 156 1.32 13.15 -18.54
CA LEU A 156 1.91 12.14 -19.40
C LEU A 156 0.92 11.02 -19.76
N ILE A 157 0.09 10.59 -18.79
CA ILE A 157 -0.97 9.60 -19.04
C ILE A 157 -1.99 10.16 -20.03
N ASP A 158 -2.43 11.40 -19.84
CA ASP A 158 -3.41 12.05 -20.71
C ASP A 158 -2.89 12.24 -22.14
N GLN A 159 -1.60 12.59 -22.28
CA GLN A 159 -0.94 12.66 -23.60
C GLN A 159 -0.89 11.28 -24.26
N MET A 160 -0.60 10.22 -23.52
CA MET A 160 -0.60 8.85 -24.06
C MET A 160 -2.01 8.41 -24.48
N LYS A 161 -3.03 8.67 -23.67
CA LYS A 161 -4.43 8.40 -24.02
C LYS A 161 -4.83 9.14 -25.30
N ALA A 162 -4.51 10.42 -25.40
CA ALA A 162 -4.78 11.21 -26.60
C ALA A 162 -4.06 10.66 -27.85
N LYS A 163 -2.78 10.28 -27.71
CA LYS A 163 -2.00 9.64 -28.80
C LYS A 163 -2.64 8.35 -29.29
N ARG A 164 -3.27 7.57 -28.41
CA ARG A 164 -3.93 6.30 -28.72
C ARG A 164 -5.41 6.43 -29.08
N GLY A 165 -6.04 7.58 -28.84
CA GLY A 165 -7.46 7.79 -29.07
C GLY A 165 -8.35 7.05 -28.06
N VAL A 166 -7.85 6.80 -26.85
CA VAL A 166 -8.57 6.14 -25.75
C VAL A 166 -8.89 7.14 -24.64
N THR A 167 -9.83 6.79 -23.77
CA THR A 167 -10.29 7.67 -22.69
C THR A 167 -9.95 7.17 -21.29
N GLN A 168 -9.79 5.86 -21.15
CA GLN A 168 -9.54 5.24 -19.85
C GLN A 168 -8.15 4.57 -19.79
N ASP A 169 -7.53 4.59 -18.62
CA ASP A 169 -6.22 3.97 -18.38
C ASP A 169 -6.24 2.46 -18.66
N VAL A 170 -7.37 1.80 -18.42
CA VAL A 170 -7.54 0.35 -18.68
C VAL A 170 -7.46 -0.04 -20.16
N GLU A 171 -7.62 0.93 -21.06
CA GLU A 171 -7.53 0.73 -22.52
C GLU A 171 -6.10 0.81 -23.05
N LEU A 172 -5.14 1.28 -22.23
CA LEU A 172 -3.71 1.33 -22.58
C LEU A 172 -3.12 -0.08 -22.64
N THR A 173 -2.28 -0.34 -23.66
CA THR A 173 -1.63 -1.62 -23.85
C THR A 173 -0.41 -1.79 -22.91
N ALA A 174 0.15 -3.00 -22.87
CA ALA A 174 1.39 -3.27 -22.13
C ALA A 174 2.56 -2.41 -22.63
N GLU A 175 2.65 -2.22 -23.94
CA GLU A 175 3.68 -1.40 -24.58
C GLU A 175 3.51 0.08 -24.21
N ASP A 176 2.28 0.58 -24.19
CA ASP A 176 1.98 1.96 -23.77
C ASP A 176 2.38 2.19 -22.31
N LEU A 177 2.06 1.25 -21.43
CA LEU A 177 2.39 1.33 -20.01
C LEU A 177 3.90 1.20 -19.77
N LYS A 178 4.61 0.39 -20.58
CA LYS A 178 6.08 0.31 -20.56
C LYS A 178 6.70 1.64 -21.01
N GLU A 179 6.19 2.24 -22.08
CA GLU A 179 6.62 3.58 -22.54
C GLU A 179 6.38 4.63 -21.45
N LEU A 180 5.18 4.63 -20.82
CA LEU A 180 4.85 5.52 -19.71
C LEU A 180 5.79 5.36 -18.51
N ALA A 181 6.11 4.13 -18.11
CA ALA A 181 7.09 3.88 -17.04
C ALA A 181 8.45 4.52 -17.33
N GLY A 182 8.90 4.44 -18.58
CA GLY A 182 10.12 5.11 -19.04
C GLY A 182 10.01 6.64 -18.97
N GLN A 183 8.89 7.20 -19.43
CA GLN A 183 8.63 8.65 -19.36
C GLN A 183 8.54 9.14 -17.91
N PHE A 184 7.93 8.37 -17.02
CA PHE A 184 7.83 8.69 -15.59
C PHE A 184 9.20 8.73 -14.92
N LYS A 185 10.09 7.79 -15.24
CA LYS A 185 11.47 7.82 -14.71
C LYS A 185 12.26 9.01 -15.27
N ALA A 186 12.04 9.38 -16.52
CA ALA A 186 12.66 10.58 -17.11
C ALA A 186 12.16 11.85 -16.43
N GLU A 187 10.84 11.94 -16.16
CA GLU A 187 10.26 13.07 -15.43
C GLU A 187 10.78 13.15 -13.99
N TYR A 188 10.84 12.01 -13.28
CA TYR A 188 11.46 11.92 -11.97
C TYR A 188 12.91 12.47 -12.01
N LYS A 189 13.73 11.99 -12.93
CA LYS A 189 15.13 12.45 -13.09
C LYS A 189 15.21 13.93 -13.38
N SER A 190 14.32 14.46 -14.21
CA SER A 190 14.30 15.89 -14.55
C SER A 190 14.01 16.78 -13.32
N LYS A 191 13.19 16.31 -12.39
CA LYS A 191 12.80 17.07 -11.17
C LYS A 191 13.77 16.87 -10.02
N ILE A 192 14.32 15.68 -9.85
CA ILE A 192 15.13 15.29 -8.68
C ILE A 192 16.64 15.37 -9.00
N GLY A 193 17.03 15.25 -10.27
CA GLY A 193 18.44 15.24 -10.69
C GLY A 193 19.14 13.89 -10.51
N GLN A 194 18.41 12.87 -10.08
CA GLN A 194 18.93 11.50 -9.86
C GLN A 194 18.02 10.48 -10.53
N ASP A 195 18.54 9.30 -10.81
CA ASP A 195 17.75 8.20 -11.36
C ASP A 195 16.75 7.68 -10.30
N PHE A 196 15.62 7.14 -10.77
CA PHE A 196 14.63 6.49 -9.91
C PHE A 196 15.28 5.30 -9.19
N PRO A 197 15.09 5.13 -7.86
CA PRO A 197 15.76 4.10 -7.09
C PRO A 197 15.34 2.70 -7.53
N THR A 198 16.32 1.83 -7.78
CA THR A 198 16.12 0.45 -8.26
C THR A 198 16.33 -0.59 -7.16
N ASP A 199 17.04 -0.26 -6.08
CA ASP A 199 17.21 -1.13 -4.92
C ASP A 199 15.93 -1.16 -4.08
N PRO A 200 15.25 -2.32 -3.93
CA PRO A 200 14.04 -2.44 -3.14
C PRO A 200 14.18 -2.05 -1.67
N LYS A 201 15.35 -2.24 -1.08
CA LYS A 201 15.61 -1.85 0.32
C LYS A 201 15.73 -0.34 0.46
N GLU A 202 16.36 0.33 -0.49
CA GLU A 202 16.39 1.79 -0.57
C GLU A 202 14.99 2.37 -0.76
N GLN A 203 14.20 1.78 -1.66
CA GLN A 203 12.81 2.15 -1.87
C GLN A 203 11.99 2.01 -0.57
N LEU A 204 12.17 0.91 0.16
CA LEU A 204 11.47 0.64 1.42
C LEU A 204 11.80 1.69 2.48
N MET A 205 13.08 1.96 2.70
CA MET A 205 13.51 2.95 3.70
C MET A 205 13.01 4.35 3.36
N GLY A 206 13.03 4.74 2.09
CA GLY A 206 12.46 5.99 1.61
C GLY A 206 10.96 6.08 1.88
N ALA A 207 10.21 5.01 1.61
CA ALA A 207 8.77 4.95 1.84
C ALA A 207 8.42 5.03 3.35
N ILE A 208 9.13 4.30 4.21
CA ILE A 208 8.93 4.35 5.67
C ILE A 208 9.18 5.76 6.19
N LYS A 209 10.28 6.39 5.77
CA LYS A 209 10.61 7.77 6.14
C LYS A 209 9.52 8.75 5.70
N ALA A 210 9.00 8.59 4.48
CA ALA A 210 7.92 9.43 3.97
C ALA A 210 6.62 9.27 4.78
N VAL A 211 6.27 8.05 5.18
CA VAL A 211 5.09 7.81 6.04
C VAL A 211 5.28 8.43 7.43
N PHE A 212 6.45 8.33 8.04
CA PHE A 212 6.72 9.03 9.30
C PHE A 212 6.59 10.55 9.14
N ARG A 213 7.20 11.11 8.08
CA ARG A 213 7.11 12.54 7.76
C ARG A 213 5.67 12.99 7.57
N SER A 214 4.82 12.17 6.97
CA SER A 214 3.41 12.51 6.71
C SER A 214 2.58 12.76 7.98
N TRP A 215 3.04 12.29 9.15
CA TRP A 215 2.43 12.62 10.43
C TRP A 215 2.37 14.13 10.68
N ASN A 216 3.38 14.87 10.26
CA ASN A 216 3.48 16.33 10.43
C ASN A 216 3.22 17.10 9.13
N ASN A 217 2.60 16.50 8.11
CA ASN A 217 2.17 17.30 6.97
C ASN A 217 1.03 18.26 7.36
N PRO A 218 0.84 19.39 6.66
CA PRO A 218 -0.12 20.44 7.04
C PRO A 218 -1.55 19.92 7.24
N ARG A 219 -2.03 19.04 6.35
CA ARG A 219 -3.39 18.46 6.45
C ARG A 219 -3.55 17.58 7.69
N ALA A 220 -2.55 16.80 8.04
CA ALA A 220 -2.56 15.95 9.22
C ALA A 220 -2.53 16.77 10.52
N ILE A 221 -1.75 17.85 10.57
CA ILE A 221 -1.70 18.77 11.71
C ILE A 221 -3.07 19.42 11.95
N VAL A 222 -3.69 19.94 10.89
CA VAL A 222 -5.03 20.57 10.99
C VAL A 222 -6.06 19.53 11.46
N TYR A 223 -6.08 18.35 10.86
CA TYR A 223 -7.01 17.28 11.25
C TYR A 223 -6.85 16.90 12.73
N ARG A 224 -5.61 16.73 13.20
CA ARG A 224 -5.36 16.42 14.62
C ARG A 224 -5.87 17.49 15.56
N ARG A 225 -5.67 18.77 15.22
CA ARG A 225 -6.20 19.89 16.03
C ARG A 225 -7.73 19.88 16.12
N MET A 226 -8.40 19.59 15.00
CA MET A 226 -9.86 19.54 14.93
C MET A 226 -10.48 18.35 15.67
N ASN A 227 -9.71 17.29 15.93
CA ASN A 227 -10.17 16.05 16.54
C ASN A 227 -9.49 15.75 17.89
N ASP A 228 -8.82 16.74 18.50
CA ASP A 228 -8.15 16.63 19.80
C ASP A 228 -7.15 15.44 19.87
N ILE A 229 -6.45 15.16 18.75
CA ILE A 229 -5.46 14.08 18.66
C ILE A 229 -4.07 14.66 18.99
N PRO A 230 -3.41 14.17 20.08
CA PRO A 230 -2.09 14.65 20.48
C PRO A 230 -1.01 14.42 19.40
N GLY A 231 -0.23 15.45 19.09
CA GLY A 231 0.89 15.36 18.15
C GLY A 231 1.98 14.38 18.60
N SER A 232 2.11 14.16 19.91
CA SER A 232 3.09 13.24 20.51
C SER A 232 2.78 11.75 20.28
N TRP A 233 1.61 11.40 19.77
CA TRP A 233 1.25 9.99 19.55
C TRP A 233 2.02 9.33 18.40
N GLY A 234 2.43 10.09 17.40
CA GLY A 234 3.06 9.53 16.21
C GLY A 234 2.15 8.63 15.38
N THR A 235 2.69 8.04 14.35
CA THR A 235 2.03 7.02 13.53
C THR A 235 2.87 5.74 13.50
N ALA A 236 2.23 4.59 13.53
CA ALA A 236 2.87 3.35 13.14
C ALA A 236 2.95 3.25 11.61
N VAL A 237 3.83 2.39 11.12
CA VAL A 237 3.97 2.05 9.70
C VAL A 237 3.75 0.55 9.52
N ASN A 238 2.81 0.19 8.64
CA ASN A 238 2.55 -1.20 8.28
C ASN A 238 3.21 -1.52 6.95
N VAL A 239 4.10 -2.49 6.93
CA VAL A 239 4.72 -3.08 5.75
C VAL A 239 4.07 -4.43 5.52
N GLN A 240 3.36 -4.58 4.40
CA GLN A 240 2.52 -5.76 4.16
C GLN A 240 2.68 -6.27 2.73
N SER A 241 2.76 -7.58 2.57
CA SER A 241 2.76 -8.24 1.26
C SER A 241 1.55 -7.81 0.43
N MET A 242 1.77 -7.52 -0.84
CA MET A 242 0.70 -7.15 -1.76
C MET A 242 -0.21 -8.34 -2.06
N ALA A 243 -1.53 -8.04 -2.12
CA ALA A 243 -2.54 -8.89 -2.73
C ALA A 243 -3.17 -8.10 -3.88
N PHE A 244 -3.22 -8.71 -5.07
CA PHE A 244 -3.57 -8.00 -6.28
C PHE A 244 -4.99 -8.38 -6.73
N GLY A 245 -5.90 -7.40 -6.70
CA GLY A 245 -7.25 -7.53 -7.25
C GLY A 245 -7.37 -7.10 -8.72
N ASN A 246 -6.25 -6.78 -9.39
CA ASN A 246 -6.20 -6.26 -10.75
C ASN A 246 -5.36 -7.12 -11.72
N MET A 247 -5.18 -8.39 -11.41
CA MET A 247 -4.44 -9.31 -12.29
C MET A 247 -5.27 -9.82 -13.47
N GLY A 248 -6.59 -9.74 -13.41
CA GLY A 248 -7.51 -10.20 -14.42
C GLY A 248 -8.97 -10.09 -13.95
N ASP A 249 -9.89 -10.61 -14.75
CA ASP A 249 -11.33 -10.54 -14.48
C ASP A 249 -11.79 -11.56 -13.42
N ASP A 250 -10.92 -12.47 -13.02
CA ASP A 250 -11.11 -13.49 -12.01
C ASP A 250 -10.73 -13.05 -10.59
N CYS A 251 -10.37 -11.78 -10.42
CA CYS A 251 -10.05 -11.19 -9.14
C CYS A 251 -10.68 -9.80 -8.98
N GLY A 252 -10.64 -9.26 -7.78
CA GLY A 252 -11.22 -7.96 -7.48
C GLY A 252 -10.80 -7.41 -6.13
N THR A 253 -11.28 -6.22 -5.85
CA THR A 253 -11.07 -5.52 -4.59
C THR A 253 -12.35 -4.88 -4.13
N GLY A 254 -12.60 -4.87 -2.83
CA GLY A 254 -13.81 -4.26 -2.27
C GLY A 254 -13.63 -3.77 -0.85
N VAL A 255 -14.66 -3.10 -0.37
CA VAL A 255 -14.82 -2.69 1.02
C VAL A 255 -16.12 -3.25 1.54
N ALA A 256 -16.07 -3.94 2.67
CA ALA A 256 -17.24 -4.53 3.30
C ALA A 256 -17.35 -4.15 4.76
N PHE A 257 -18.57 -4.00 5.22
CA PHE A 257 -18.96 -3.73 6.60
C PHE A 257 -19.82 -4.88 7.12
N THR A 258 -19.55 -5.36 8.31
CA THR A 258 -20.34 -6.41 8.98
C THR A 258 -21.71 -5.93 9.43
N ARG A 259 -21.92 -4.61 9.42
CA ARG A 259 -23.20 -3.94 9.68
C ARG A 259 -23.40 -2.80 8.71
N ASN A 260 -24.68 -2.51 8.43
CA ASN A 260 -25.04 -1.30 7.69
C ASN A 260 -24.59 -0.05 8.49
N PRO A 261 -23.66 0.77 7.96
CA PRO A 261 -23.15 1.93 8.68
C PRO A 261 -24.20 3.03 8.90
N ALA A 262 -25.29 3.05 8.13
CA ALA A 262 -26.35 4.05 8.26
C ALA A 262 -27.44 3.63 9.26
N THR A 263 -27.78 2.33 9.32
CA THR A 263 -28.92 1.84 10.12
C THR A 263 -28.51 1.01 11.33
N GLY A 264 -27.26 0.49 11.37
CA GLY A 264 -26.77 -0.44 12.38
C GLY A 264 -27.28 -1.89 12.20
N GLU A 265 -28.08 -2.17 11.19
CA GLU A 265 -28.57 -3.53 10.89
C GLU A 265 -27.41 -4.50 10.70
N LYS A 266 -27.48 -5.68 11.34
CA LYS A 266 -26.47 -6.74 11.17
C LYS A 266 -26.66 -7.42 9.82
N LYS A 267 -26.14 -6.82 8.79
CA LYS A 267 -26.15 -7.30 7.41
C LYS A 267 -24.85 -6.90 6.74
N LEU A 268 -24.20 -7.84 6.06
CA LEU A 268 -23.03 -7.54 5.25
C LEU A 268 -23.39 -6.51 4.19
N MET A 269 -22.69 -5.41 4.19
CA MET A 269 -22.83 -4.32 3.23
C MET A 269 -21.47 -3.94 2.69
N GLY A 270 -21.45 -3.46 1.45
CA GLY A 270 -20.22 -2.99 0.84
C GLY A 270 -20.29 -2.96 -0.67
N GLU A 271 -19.16 -2.69 -1.25
CA GLU A 271 -18.98 -2.53 -2.68
C GLU A 271 -17.69 -3.20 -3.12
N PHE A 272 -17.64 -3.67 -4.37
CA PHE A 272 -16.44 -4.25 -4.96
C PHE A 272 -16.31 -3.90 -6.45
N LEU A 273 -15.09 -3.98 -6.94
CA LEU A 273 -14.76 -3.89 -8.37
C LEU A 273 -14.00 -5.14 -8.79
N THR A 274 -14.30 -5.66 -9.96
CA THR A 274 -13.49 -6.68 -10.62
C THR A 274 -12.29 -6.01 -11.28
N ASN A 275 -11.18 -6.74 -11.37
CA ASN A 275 -9.95 -6.26 -12.02
C ASN A 275 -9.57 -4.84 -11.55
N ALA A 276 -9.37 -4.68 -10.23
CA ALA A 276 -9.12 -3.39 -9.59
C ALA A 276 -8.19 -3.50 -8.38
N GLN A 277 -7.38 -2.46 -8.15
CA GLN A 277 -6.67 -2.25 -6.89
C GLN A 277 -7.55 -1.51 -5.88
N GLY A 278 -7.16 -1.54 -4.59
CA GLY A 278 -7.93 -0.88 -3.53
C GLY A 278 -8.16 0.60 -3.74
N GLU A 279 -7.22 1.31 -4.35
CA GLU A 279 -7.34 2.73 -4.67
C GLU A 279 -8.42 3.00 -5.73
N ASP A 280 -8.65 2.08 -6.68
CA ASP A 280 -9.67 2.25 -7.72
C ASP A 280 -11.08 2.24 -7.14
N VAL A 281 -11.31 1.50 -6.04
CA VAL A 281 -12.61 1.44 -5.35
C VAL A 281 -12.95 2.79 -4.69
N VAL A 282 -11.94 3.44 -4.10
CA VAL A 282 -12.15 4.69 -3.34
C VAL A 282 -12.01 5.95 -4.20
N ALA A 283 -11.36 5.86 -5.35
CA ALA A 283 -11.15 6.99 -6.26
C ALA A 283 -12.42 7.43 -7.01
N GLY A 284 -13.44 6.57 -7.08
CA GLY A 284 -14.71 6.87 -7.76
C GLY A 284 -14.62 6.97 -9.29
N VAL A 285 -13.54 6.46 -9.88
CA VAL A 285 -13.32 6.48 -11.34
C VAL A 285 -14.22 5.46 -12.05
N ARG A 286 -14.49 4.34 -11.38
CA ARG A 286 -15.38 3.27 -11.84
C ARG A 286 -16.52 3.12 -10.84
N THR A 287 -17.72 2.80 -11.33
CA THR A 287 -18.88 2.52 -10.48
C THR A 287 -18.74 1.14 -9.85
N PRO A 288 -18.60 1.03 -8.52
CA PRO A 288 -18.51 -0.27 -7.87
C PRO A 288 -19.86 -0.99 -7.84
N MET A 289 -19.79 -2.31 -7.77
CA MET A 289 -20.96 -3.19 -7.64
C MET A 289 -21.26 -3.45 -6.16
N PRO A 290 -22.55 -3.60 -5.79
CA PRO A 290 -22.93 -4.02 -4.45
C PRO A 290 -22.28 -5.34 -4.06
N ILE A 291 -21.84 -5.49 -2.81
CA ILE A 291 -21.15 -6.70 -2.33
C ILE A 291 -21.98 -7.98 -2.50
N ALA A 292 -23.31 -7.87 -2.51
CA ALA A 292 -24.19 -9.01 -2.71
C ALA A 292 -24.03 -9.67 -4.10
N GLU A 293 -23.67 -8.89 -5.13
CA GLU A 293 -23.41 -9.41 -6.48
C GLU A 293 -22.14 -10.24 -6.56
N MET A 294 -21.27 -10.18 -5.54
CA MET A 294 -20.10 -11.03 -5.44
C MET A 294 -20.47 -12.51 -5.33
N ALA A 295 -21.67 -12.83 -4.80
CA ALA A 295 -22.16 -14.20 -4.71
C ALA A 295 -22.29 -14.87 -6.08
N GLU A 296 -22.58 -14.10 -7.13
CA GLU A 296 -22.71 -14.63 -8.50
C GLU A 296 -21.36 -14.67 -9.21
N LYS A 297 -20.51 -13.65 -9.01
CA LYS A 297 -19.23 -13.52 -9.72
C LYS A 297 -18.09 -14.32 -9.08
N PHE A 298 -18.05 -14.37 -7.75
CA PHE A 298 -17.00 -15.00 -6.95
C PHE A 298 -17.61 -15.77 -5.76
N PRO A 299 -18.39 -16.83 -6.00
CA PRO A 299 -19.16 -17.51 -4.95
C PRO A 299 -18.30 -18.01 -3.79
N GLU A 300 -17.17 -18.65 -4.06
CA GLU A 300 -16.27 -19.15 -3.01
C GLU A 300 -15.68 -18.01 -2.15
N ALA A 301 -15.27 -16.91 -2.77
CA ALA A 301 -14.76 -15.74 -2.06
C ALA A 301 -15.86 -15.04 -1.26
N TYR A 302 -17.10 -15.01 -1.78
CA TYR A 302 -18.24 -14.47 -1.07
C TYR A 302 -18.59 -15.31 0.17
N ASP A 303 -18.58 -16.62 0.08
CA ASP A 303 -18.82 -17.53 1.20
C ASP A 303 -17.74 -17.39 2.28
N CYS A 304 -16.47 -17.24 1.88
CA CYS A 304 -15.37 -16.96 2.79
C CYS A 304 -15.57 -15.60 3.50
N LEU A 305 -15.96 -14.55 2.77
CA LEU A 305 -16.25 -13.25 3.33
C LEU A 305 -17.41 -13.29 4.32
N LEU A 306 -18.50 -14.01 4.01
CA LEU A 306 -19.62 -14.21 4.92
C LEU A 306 -19.19 -14.94 6.20
N TYR A 307 -18.35 -15.97 6.08
CA TYR A 307 -17.83 -16.70 7.24
C TYR A 307 -16.98 -15.80 8.14
N THR A 308 -16.07 -15.03 7.57
CA THR A 308 -15.17 -14.14 8.32
C THR A 308 -15.87 -12.90 8.89
N SER A 309 -17.08 -12.58 8.42
CA SER A 309 -17.88 -11.43 8.88
C SER A 309 -18.86 -11.77 10.03
N LYS A 310 -18.98 -13.03 10.42
CA LYS A 310 -19.83 -13.51 11.52
C LYS A 310 -19.21 -13.27 12.89
#